data_a8aa0ce84f0852a9f96ee4601bbb7e16
#
_entry.id   a8aa0ce84f0852a9f96ee4601bbb7e16
#
_cell.length_a   1.000
_cell.length_b   1.000
_cell.length_c   1.000
_cell.angle_alpha   90.00
_cell.angle_beta   90.00
_cell.angle_gamma   90.00
#
_symmetry.space_group_name_H-M   'P 1'
#
loop_
_entity.id
_entity.type
_entity.pdbx_description
1 polymer ?
#
loop_
_entity_poly.entity_id
_entity_poly.type
_entity_poly.pdbx_seq_one_letter_code
_entity_poly.pdbx_strand_id
1 'polypeptide(L)'
;MLTAASVTAGALLSLRHTLAVGISIICGVFALTVKDGTADDVVGHLELINTLFAALMGVGVNRVIARHGRRLDVVRTVAEAAQRAVLPAPPERIGPLAIAARYQAAQSEARIGGDAYAVQRTPFGVRLLIADVRGKGLGAVSAVSVLLGAFREAAEQEPELPALADRMERALARASEQTSEETRLEGFVTALICEVPPGGGMRLLDCGHPAPYLCHGGELRPLEAPDAGLPLGMGGLGVARPAPVDWPFPVGSTLLLVTDGVTEARDRAGAFFDPVAELAGLGPFEDPRELIALLVREVERWGGGPRDDDMAVLAITRTDQDGRHVVPTGPAA
;
A
#
# COMPACT_ATOMS: atom_id res chain seq x y z
N MET A 1 38.29 -18.37 -15.74
CA MET A 1 37.46 -17.18 -16.03
C MET A 1 36.21 -17.50 -16.86
N LEU A 2 36.30 -18.28 -17.92
CA LEU A 2 35.15 -18.62 -18.78
C LEU A 2 34.03 -19.40 -18.06
N THR A 3 34.35 -20.25 -17.11
CA THR A 3 33.38 -21.01 -16.30
C THR A 3 32.51 -20.12 -15.40
N ALA A 4 33.07 -19.04 -14.84
CA ALA A 4 32.34 -18.07 -14.04
C ALA A 4 31.31 -17.30 -14.88
N ALA A 5 31.63 -17.02 -16.16
CA ALA A 5 30.71 -16.34 -17.06
C ALA A 5 29.43 -17.12 -17.34
N SER A 6 29.50 -18.48 -17.41
CA SER A 6 28.31 -19.32 -17.61
C SER A 6 27.35 -19.26 -16.40
N VAL A 7 27.87 -19.23 -15.18
CA VAL A 7 27.07 -19.17 -13.94
C VAL A 7 26.44 -17.79 -13.78
N THR A 8 27.22 -16.71 -14.01
CA THR A 8 26.70 -15.34 -13.95
C THR A 8 25.64 -15.06 -15.04
N ALA A 9 25.83 -15.61 -16.25
CA ALA A 9 24.81 -15.55 -17.29
C ALA A 9 23.49 -16.22 -16.85
N GLY A 10 23.58 -17.34 -16.11
CA GLY A 10 22.42 -18.03 -15.55
C GLY A 10 21.61 -17.17 -14.57
N ALA A 11 22.29 -16.30 -13.81
CA ALA A 11 21.64 -15.40 -12.84
C ALA A 11 21.03 -14.14 -13.49
N LEU A 12 21.63 -13.62 -14.58
CA LEU A 12 21.30 -12.30 -15.12
C LEU A 12 20.55 -12.32 -16.44
N LEU A 13 20.61 -13.42 -17.18
CA LEU A 13 20.05 -13.49 -18.55
C LEU A 13 18.82 -14.40 -18.64
N SER A 14 18.05 -14.25 -19.73
CA SER A 14 16.98 -15.21 -20.02
C SER A 14 17.55 -16.59 -20.39
N LEU A 15 16.75 -17.64 -20.22
CA LEU A 15 17.17 -19.03 -20.51
C LEU A 15 17.79 -19.18 -21.91
N ARG A 16 17.23 -18.50 -22.91
CA ARG A 16 17.75 -18.57 -24.30
C ARG A 16 19.15 -17.99 -24.40
N HIS A 17 19.39 -16.85 -23.75
CA HIS A 17 20.71 -16.22 -23.74
C HIS A 17 21.71 -17.01 -22.87
N THR A 18 21.25 -17.56 -21.73
CA THR A 18 22.10 -18.46 -20.91
C THR A 18 22.55 -19.69 -21.71
N LEU A 19 21.66 -20.31 -22.47
CA LEU A 19 22.02 -21.42 -23.33
C LEU A 19 22.97 -20.99 -24.45
N ALA A 20 22.72 -19.86 -25.11
CA ALA A 20 23.60 -19.35 -26.16
C ALA A 20 25.03 -19.07 -25.65
N VAL A 21 25.15 -18.45 -24.48
CA VAL A 21 26.44 -18.19 -23.80
C VAL A 21 27.14 -19.52 -23.45
N GLY A 22 26.41 -20.47 -22.87
CA GLY A 22 26.95 -21.79 -22.53
C GLY A 22 27.49 -22.54 -23.76
N ILE A 23 26.71 -22.58 -24.84
CA ILE A 23 27.12 -23.22 -26.10
C ILE A 23 28.33 -22.50 -26.69
N SER A 24 28.33 -21.17 -26.74
CA SER A 24 29.47 -20.40 -27.28
C SER A 24 30.76 -20.68 -26.53
N ILE A 25 30.70 -20.77 -25.19
CA ILE A 25 31.86 -21.07 -24.35
C ILE A 25 32.35 -22.50 -24.59
N ILE A 26 31.44 -23.47 -24.66
CA ILE A 26 31.81 -24.88 -24.97
C ILE A 26 32.49 -24.98 -26.33
N CYS A 27 31.92 -24.35 -27.36
CA CYS A 27 32.51 -24.35 -28.73
C CYS A 27 33.89 -23.65 -28.73
N GLY A 28 34.03 -22.53 -27.98
CA GLY A 28 35.30 -21.82 -27.90
C GLY A 28 36.38 -22.63 -27.20
N VAL A 29 36.06 -23.32 -26.09
CA VAL A 29 37.03 -24.19 -25.39
C VAL A 29 37.39 -25.36 -26.25
N PHE A 30 36.43 -26.01 -26.93
CA PHE A 30 36.70 -27.09 -27.85
C PHE A 30 37.62 -26.66 -29.01
N ALA A 31 37.40 -25.53 -29.62
CA ALA A 31 38.26 -25.01 -30.69
C ALA A 31 39.68 -24.72 -30.19
N LEU A 32 39.87 -24.25 -28.94
CA LEU A 32 41.16 -24.01 -28.32
C LEU A 32 41.88 -25.35 -28.08
N THR A 33 41.20 -26.35 -27.49
CA THR A 33 41.82 -27.68 -27.23
C THR A 33 42.29 -28.34 -28.49
N VAL A 34 41.51 -28.22 -29.61
CA VAL A 34 41.94 -28.73 -30.91
C VAL A 34 43.14 -27.97 -31.46
N LYS A 35 43.14 -26.62 -31.38
CA LYS A 35 44.24 -25.78 -31.85
C LYS A 35 45.53 -26.05 -31.10
N ASP A 36 45.46 -26.25 -29.79
CA ASP A 36 46.62 -26.47 -28.93
C ASP A 36 47.10 -27.95 -28.91
N GLY A 37 46.42 -28.82 -29.67
CA GLY A 37 46.75 -30.24 -29.81
C GLY A 37 46.49 -31.07 -28.56
N THR A 38 45.71 -30.55 -27.59
CA THR A 38 45.36 -31.20 -26.33
C THR A 38 44.03 -31.92 -26.34
N ALA A 39 43.37 -32.00 -27.49
CA ALA A 39 42.01 -32.55 -27.59
C ALA A 39 41.94 -34.02 -27.13
N ASP A 40 43.00 -34.81 -27.39
CA ASP A 40 43.10 -36.21 -27.01
C ASP A 40 43.78 -36.44 -25.65
N ASP A 41 44.20 -35.35 -24.97
CA ASP A 41 44.86 -35.42 -23.68
C ASP A 41 43.88 -35.35 -22.51
N VAL A 42 44.28 -35.88 -21.37
CA VAL A 42 43.48 -35.83 -20.12
C VAL A 42 43.14 -34.41 -19.72
N VAL A 43 44.04 -33.45 -19.97
CA VAL A 43 43.82 -32.03 -19.64
C VAL A 43 42.70 -31.42 -20.47
N GLY A 44 42.68 -31.64 -21.79
CA GLY A 44 41.64 -31.15 -22.67
C GLY A 44 40.25 -31.73 -22.32
N HIS A 45 40.20 -33.03 -21.99
CA HIS A 45 38.94 -33.64 -21.52
C HIS A 45 38.47 -33.05 -20.23
N LEU A 46 39.36 -32.76 -19.22
CA LEU A 46 38.98 -32.11 -17.98
C LEU A 46 38.45 -30.68 -18.17
N GLU A 47 39.04 -29.91 -19.08
CA GLU A 47 38.59 -28.56 -19.41
C GLU A 47 37.17 -28.57 -20.03
N LEU A 48 36.90 -29.50 -20.95
CA LEU A 48 35.59 -29.66 -21.54
C LEU A 48 34.56 -30.10 -20.50
N ILE A 49 34.87 -31.05 -19.63
CA ILE A 49 33.98 -31.52 -18.56
C ILE A 49 33.66 -30.37 -17.60
N ASN A 50 34.66 -29.61 -17.16
CA ASN A 50 34.44 -28.45 -16.29
C ASN A 50 33.59 -27.37 -16.94
N THR A 51 33.79 -27.12 -18.24
CA THR A 51 33.00 -26.14 -19.01
C THR A 51 31.56 -26.58 -19.15
N LEU A 52 31.33 -27.87 -19.47
CA LEU A 52 29.98 -28.45 -19.54
C LEU A 52 29.29 -28.40 -18.20
N PHE A 53 29.98 -28.74 -17.12
CA PHE A 53 29.44 -28.65 -15.75
C PHE A 53 29.05 -27.22 -15.39
N ALA A 54 29.89 -26.22 -15.69
CA ALA A 54 29.57 -24.83 -15.46
C ALA A 54 28.37 -24.33 -16.28
N ALA A 55 28.24 -24.78 -17.54
CA ALA A 55 27.07 -24.45 -18.37
C ALA A 55 25.79 -25.07 -17.83
N LEU A 56 25.83 -26.33 -17.36
CA LEU A 56 24.68 -26.98 -16.69
C LEU A 56 24.30 -26.30 -15.39
N MET A 57 25.28 -25.90 -14.59
CA MET A 57 25.05 -25.10 -13.37
C MET A 57 24.39 -23.77 -13.69
N GLY A 58 24.84 -23.05 -14.71
CA GLY A 58 24.20 -21.81 -15.18
C GLY A 58 22.73 -22.01 -15.55
N VAL A 59 22.42 -23.07 -16.29
CA VAL A 59 21.03 -23.43 -16.61
C VAL A 59 20.22 -23.79 -15.36
N GLY A 60 20.84 -24.51 -14.41
CA GLY A 60 20.22 -24.87 -13.12
C GLY A 60 19.84 -23.63 -12.32
N VAL A 61 20.81 -22.71 -12.14
CA VAL A 61 20.59 -21.42 -11.45
C VAL A 61 19.47 -20.64 -12.13
N ASN A 62 19.50 -20.49 -13.47
CA ASN A 62 18.46 -19.78 -14.20
C ASN A 62 17.07 -20.39 -13.97
N ARG A 63 16.94 -21.73 -13.99
CA ARG A 63 15.65 -22.41 -13.74
C ARG A 63 15.17 -22.24 -12.32
N VAL A 64 16.06 -22.24 -11.33
CA VAL A 64 15.70 -22.00 -9.93
C VAL A 64 15.17 -20.58 -9.77
N ILE A 65 15.91 -19.58 -10.26
CA ILE A 65 15.48 -18.17 -10.22
C ILE A 65 14.14 -17.98 -10.93
N ALA A 66 13.99 -18.52 -12.15
CA ALA A 66 12.75 -18.40 -12.91
C ALA A 66 11.55 -19.13 -12.26
N ARG A 67 11.78 -20.20 -11.48
CA ARG A 67 10.73 -20.88 -10.72
C ARG A 67 10.30 -20.04 -9.51
N HIS A 68 11.26 -19.44 -8.79
CA HIS A 68 10.95 -18.56 -7.67
C HIS A 68 10.20 -17.32 -8.14
N GLY A 69 10.65 -16.66 -9.21
CA GLY A 69 9.93 -15.53 -9.80
C GLY A 69 8.49 -15.87 -10.15
N ARG A 70 8.24 -16.97 -10.86
CA ARG A 70 6.87 -17.41 -11.21
C ARG A 70 5.98 -17.71 -10.01
N ARG A 71 6.55 -18.29 -8.93
CA ARG A 71 5.79 -18.51 -7.70
C ARG A 71 5.39 -17.20 -7.05
N LEU A 72 6.30 -16.23 -6.99
CA LEU A 72 6.01 -14.89 -6.48
C LEU A 72 4.94 -14.18 -7.31
N ASP A 73 4.99 -14.27 -8.65
CA ASP A 73 3.98 -13.68 -9.53
C ASP A 73 2.58 -14.28 -9.31
N VAL A 74 2.48 -15.59 -9.13
CA VAL A 74 1.19 -16.24 -8.83
C VAL A 74 0.66 -15.80 -7.46
N VAL A 75 1.50 -15.80 -6.44
CA VAL A 75 1.11 -15.34 -5.10
C VAL A 75 0.65 -13.87 -5.17
N ARG A 76 1.39 -13.01 -5.87
CA ARG A 76 1.01 -11.61 -6.08
C ARG A 76 -0.34 -11.47 -6.77
N THR A 77 -0.59 -12.21 -7.86
CA THR A 77 -1.86 -12.14 -8.60
C THR A 77 -3.04 -12.57 -7.73
N VAL A 78 -2.89 -13.66 -6.96
CA VAL A 78 -3.91 -14.13 -6.02
C VAL A 78 -4.14 -13.10 -4.92
N ALA A 79 -3.08 -12.51 -4.42
CA ALA A 79 -3.06 -11.50 -3.41
C ALA A 79 -3.81 -10.22 -3.84
N GLU A 80 -3.46 -9.68 -5.01
CA GLU A 80 -4.14 -8.52 -5.58
C GLU A 80 -5.63 -8.80 -5.88
N ALA A 81 -5.96 -10.02 -6.29
CA ALA A 81 -7.35 -10.42 -6.49
C ALA A 81 -8.11 -10.49 -5.17
N ALA A 82 -7.52 -11.06 -4.12
CA ALA A 82 -8.10 -11.15 -2.79
C ALA A 82 -8.32 -9.76 -2.19
N GLN A 83 -7.33 -8.88 -2.29
CA GLN A 83 -7.42 -7.52 -1.78
C GLN A 83 -8.46 -6.68 -2.52
N ARG A 84 -8.54 -6.77 -3.86
CA ARG A 84 -9.62 -6.13 -4.63
C ARG A 84 -11.01 -6.65 -4.27
N ALA A 85 -11.14 -7.91 -3.87
CA ALA A 85 -12.42 -8.47 -3.40
C ALA A 85 -12.80 -7.95 -2.02
N VAL A 86 -11.82 -7.64 -1.16
CA VAL A 86 -12.02 -7.14 0.20
C VAL A 86 -12.21 -5.62 0.24
N LEU A 87 -11.53 -4.88 -0.67
CA LEU A 87 -11.60 -3.41 -0.80
C LEU A 87 -12.50 -3.02 -1.99
N PRO A 88 -13.82 -3.04 -1.87
CA PRO A 88 -14.69 -2.58 -2.95
C PRO A 88 -14.53 -1.07 -3.16
N ALA A 89 -14.62 -0.65 -4.41
CA ALA A 89 -14.65 0.77 -4.72
C ALA A 89 -15.82 1.45 -3.96
N PRO A 90 -15.59 2.56 -3.26
CA PRO A 90 -16.67 3.29 -2.61
C PRO A 90 -17.61 3.89 -3.66
N PRO A 91 -18.86 4.18 -3.30
CA PRO A 91 -19.75 4.91 -4.20
C PRO A 91 -19.15 6.30 -4.51
N GLU A 92 -19.27 6.74 -5.74
CA GLU A 92 -18.72 8.05 -6.15
C GLU A 92 -19.39 9.23 -5.44
N ARG A 93 -20.60 9.02 -4.90
CA ARG A 93 -21.38 10.05 -4.19
C ARG A 93 -22.29 9.45 -3.13
N ILE A 94 -22.36 10.12 -1.97
CA ILE A 94 -23.39 9.88 -0.94
C ILE A 94 -23.94 11.23 -0.50
N GLY A 95 -25.18 11.56 -0.94
CA GLY A 95 -25.78 12.86 -0.68
C GLY A 95 -24.88 14.00 -1.21
N PRO A 96 -24.53 15.00 -0.39
CA PRO A 96 -23.68 16.12 -0.78
C PRO A 96 -22.18 15.79 -0.79
N LEU A 97 -21.79 14.54 -0.61
CA LEU A 97 -20.39 14.14 -0.57
C LEU A 97 -20.00 13.46 -1.88
N ALA A 98 -19.06 14.04 -2.62
CA ALA A 98 -18.33 13.38 -3.70
C ALA A 98 -17.16 12.61 -3.11
N ILE A 99 -16.95 11.37 -3.54
CA ILE A 99 -16.03 10.42 -2.91
C ILE A 99 -15.12 9.82 -3.96
N ALA A 100 -13.85 9.75 -3.68
CA ALA A 100 -12.87 9.01 -4.46
C ALA A 100 -11.92 8.25 -3.54
N ALA A 101 -11.46 7.09 -3.99
CA ALA A 101 -10.44 6.32 -3.31
C ALA A 101 -9.47 5.72 -4.31
N ARG A 102 -8.24 5.52 -3.87
CA ARG A 102 -7.21 4.82 -4.63
C ARG A 102 -6.38 3.96 -3.69
N TYR A 103 -6.15 2.74 -4.10
CA TYR A 103 -5.20 1.83 -3.49
C TYR A 103 -4.11 1.48 -4.50
N GLN A 104 -2.86 1.46 -4.05
CA GLN A 104 -1.73 1.03 -4.86
C GLN A 104 -0.82 0.15 -4.02
N ALA A 105 -0.66 -1.11 -4.45
CA ALA A 105 0.23 -2.06 -3.79
C ALA A 105 1.71 -1.67 -3.94
N ALA A 106 2.53 -2.05 -2.96
CA ALA A 106 3.98 -1.95 -3.02
C ALA A 106 4.54 -2.65 -4.26
N GLN A 107 5.58 -2.08 -4.86
CA GLN A 107 6.21 -2.64 -6.07
C GLN A 107 7.41 -3.52 -5.75
N SER A 108 8.05 -3.33 -4.61
CA SER A 108 9.33 -3.93 -4.25
C SER A 108 9.26 -5.38 -3.81
N GLU A 109 8.11 -5.89 -3.35
CA GLU A 109 7.93 -7.29 -2.95
C GLU A 109 6.52 -7.78 -3.30
N ALA A 110 6.40 -9.08 -3.61
CA ALA A 110 5.11 -9.75 -3.88
C ALA A 110 4.30 -9.96 -2.58
N ARG A 111 4.17 -8.91 -1.77
CA ARG A 111 3.47 -8.95 -0.48
C ARG A 111 2.18 -8.15 -0.57
N ILE A 112 1.12 -8.72 -0.02
CA ILE A 112 -0.17 -8.08 0.11
C ILE A 112 -0.10 -7.13 1.28
N GLY A 113 -0.57 -5.91 1.11
CA GLY A 113 -0.58 -4.93 2.17
C GLY A 113 -1.74 -4.99 3.14
N GLY A 114 -1.59 -4.23 4.21
CA GLY A 114 -2.55 -4.07 5.28
C GLY A 114 -3.49 -2.88 5.12
N ASP A 115 -3.29 -2.04 4.13
CA ASP A 115 -4.07 -0.83 3.93
C ASP A 115 -5.54 -1.11 3.59
N ALA A 116 -6.42 -0.38 4.24
CA ALA A 116 -7.86 -0.53 4.07
C ALA A 116 -8.60 0.80 4.13
N TYR A 117 -9.71 0.90 3.43
CA TYR A 117 -10.67 1.99 3.57
C TYR A 117 -12.10 1.49 3.43
N ALA A 118 -13.03 2.22 4.03
CA ALA A 118 -14.46 2.01 3.82
C ALA A 118 -15.22 3.32 3.89
N VAL A 119 -16.34 3.38 3.18
CA VAL A 119 -17.30 4.50 3.24
C VAL A 119 -18.69 3.90 3.30
N GLN A 120 -19.49 4.36 4.26
CA GLN A 120 -20.83 3.84 4.48
C GLN A 120 -21.82 4.95 4.85
N ARG A 121 -23.00 4.89 4.25
CA ARG A 121 -24.16 5.68 4.70
C ARG A 121 -24.78 4.97 5.89
N THR A 122 -25.04 5.71 6.96
CA THR A 122 -25.59 5.19 8.21
C THR A 122 -26.72 6.08 8.73
N PRO A 123 -27.47 5.66 9.75
CA PRO A 123 -28.46 6.53 10.43
C PRO A 123 -27.83 7.80 11.04
N PHE A 124 -26.54 7.78 11.33
CA PHE A 124 -25.82 8.88 11.98
C PHE A 124 -25.14 9.85 10.98
N GLY A 125 -25.19 9.55 9.70
CA GLY A 125 -24.55 10.28 8.63
C GLY A 125 -23.68 9.38 7.74
N VAL A 126 -22.64 9.94 7.13
CA VAL A 126 -21.66 9.16 6.36
C VAL A 126 -20.45 8.88 7.24
N ARG A 127 -20.15 7.59 7.41
CA ARG A 127 -18.99 7.12 8.17
C ARG A 127 -17.92 6.57 7.25
N LEU A 128 -16.68 6.86 7.61
CA LEU A 128 -15.50 6.56 6.84
C LEU A 128 -14.48 5.91 7.75
N LEU A 129 -13.71 5.01 7.17
CA LEU A 129 -12.56 4.37 7.79
C LEU A 129 -11.41 4.45 6.81
N ILE A 130 -10.23 4.82 7.29
CA ILE A 130 -8.95 4.46 6.68
C ILE A 130 -8.11 3.79 7.75
N ALA A 131 -7.37 2.77 7.38
CA ALA A 131 -6.61 1.96 8.33
C ALA A 131 -5.41 1.32 7.65
N ASP A 132 -4.38 1.03 8.45
CA ASP A 132 -3.27 0.19 8.08
C ASP A 132 -3.09 -0.93 9.11
N VAL A 133 -3.12 -2.17 8.63
CA VAL A 133 -2.95 -3.38 9.42
C VAL A 133 -1.47 -3.75 9.41
N ARG A 134 -0.82 -3.71 10.58
CA ARG A 134 0.55 -4.15 10.70
C ARG A 134 0.71 -5.60 10.27
N GLY A 135 1.62 -5.84 9.34
CA GLY A 135 1.93 -7.16 8.78
C GLY A 135 1.69 -7.22 7.29
N LYS A 136 2.12 -8.30 6.67
CA LYS A 136 2.04 -8.48 5.20
C LYS A 136 1.52 -9.90 4.88
N GLY A 137 0.96 -10.05 3.69
CA GLY A 137 0.50 -11.35 3.21
C GLY A 137 -0.94 -11.70 3.60
N LEU A 138 -1.28 -12.98 3.55
CA LEU A 138 -2.65 -13.46 3.77
C LEU A 138 -3.18 -13.15 5.18
N GLY A 139 -2.31 -13.05 6.18
CA GLY A 139 -2.69 -12.66 7.53
C GLY A 139 -3.23 -11.23 7.58
N ALA A 140 -2.57 -10.28 6.91
CA ALA A 140 -3.03 -8.90 6.80
C ALA A 140 -4.38 -8.82 6.07
N VAL A 141 -4.57 -9.55 4.96
CA VAL A 141 -5.87 -9.60 4.24
C VAL A 141 -6.99 -10.13 5.14
N SER A 142 -6.70 -11.17 5.93
CA SER A 142 -7.67 -11.72 6.89
C SER A 142 -8.06 -10.66 7.93
N ALA A 143 -7.08 -9.97 8.50
CA ALA A 143 -7.33 -8.89 9.47
C ALA A 143 -8.10 -7.72 8.85
N VAL A 144 -7.75 -7.30 7.63
CA VAL A 144 -8.52 -6.29 6.85
C VAL A 144 -9.96 -6.74 6.66
N SER A 145 -10.20 -8.01 6.33
CA SER A 145 -11.56 -8.54 6.13
C SER A 145 -12.38 -8.48 7.42
N VAL A 146 -11.78 -8.84 8.56
CA VAL A 146 -12.41 -8.76 9.89
C VAL A 146 -12.68 -7.29 10.25
N LEU A 147 -11.70 -6.41 10.06
CA LEU A 147 -11.80 -4.98 10.34
C LEU A 147 -12.96 -4.35 9.57
N LEU A 148 -13.02 -4.56 8.26
CA LEU A 148 -14.06 -4.00 7.40
C LEU A 148 -15.45 -4.58 7.70
N GLY A 149 -15.53 -5.88 8.03
CA GLY A 149 -16.77 -6.50 8.46
C GLY A 149 -17.30 -5.90 9.76
N ALA A 150 -16.42 -5.77 10.76
CA ALA A 150 -16.74 -5.15 12.04
C ALA A 150 -17.10 -3.66 11.89
N PHE A 151 -16.38 -2.91 11.06
CA PHE A 151 -16.71 -1.52 10.78
C PHE A 151 -18.10 -1.38 10.17
N ARG A 152 -18.43 -2.16 9.13
CA ARG A 152 -19.73 -2.08 8.46
C ARG A 152 -20.89 -2.35 9.39
N GLU A 153 -20.77 -3.36 10.24
CA GLU A 153 -21.81 -3.71 11.22
C GLU A 153 -21.90 -2.64 12.31
N ALA A 154 -20.78 -2.26 12.91
CA ALA A 154 -20.76 -1.30 14.01
C ALA A 154 -21.16 0.11 13.55
N ALA A 155 -20.83 0.51 12.32
CA ALA A 155 -21.20 1.81 11.77
C ALA A 155 -22.71 2.02 11.67
N GLU A 156 -23.49 0.96 11.51
CA GLU A 156 -24.97 1.01 11.49
C GLU A 156 -25.58 1.05 12.89
N GLN A 157 -24.91 0.45 13.88
CA GLN A 157 -25.52 0.17 15.18
C GLN A 157 -25.05 1.11 16.30
N GLU A 158 -23.78 1.51 16.26
CA GLU A 158 -23.21 2.31 17.36
C GLU A 158 -23.36 3.81 17.07
N PRO A 159 -24.06 4.57 17.91
CA PRO A 159 -24.21 5.99 17.72
C PRO A 159 -22.89 6.76 17.90
N GLU A 160 -22.03 6.30 18.81
CA GLU A 160 -20.78 6.99 19.16
C GLU A 160 -19.55 6.34 18.51
N LEU A 161 -18.62 7.15 17.98
CA LEU A 161 -17.40 6.65 17.33
C LEU A 161 -16.50 5.82 18.26
N PRO A 162 -16.33 6.16 19.56
CA PRO A 162 -15.57 5.31 20.48
C PRO A 162 -16.17 3.91 20.64
N ALA A 163 -17.50 3.79 20.75
CA ALA A 163 -18.18 2.50 20.87
C ALA A 163 -18.01 1.67 19.58
N LEU A 164 -18.04 2.32 18.41
CA LEU A 164 -17.75 1.69 17.13
C LEU A 164 -16.31 1.14 17.12
N ALA A 165 -15.32 1.96 17.51
CA ALA A 165 -13.93 1.52 17.57
C ALA A 165 -13.72 0.36 18.55
N ASP A 166 -14.41 0.37 19.69
CA ASP A 166 -14.35 -0.72 20.66
C ASP A 166 -14.95 -2.04 20.12
N ARG A 167 -15.98 -1.96 19.26
CA ARG A 167 -16.49 -3.16 18.56
C ARG A 167 -15.49 -3.70 17.56
N MET A 168 -14.83 -2.82 16.80
CA MET A 168 -13.76 -3.22 15.88
C MET A 168 -12.60 -3.88 16.65
N GLU A 169 -12.16 -3.29 17.77
CA GLU A 169 -11.14 -3.83 18.66
C GLU A 169 -11.49 -5.25 19.11
N ARG A 170 -12.71 -5.45 19.64
CA ARG A 170 -13.17 -6.79 20.06
C ARG A 170 -13.24 -7.79 18.90
N ALA A 171 -13.57 -7.37 17.70
CA ALA A 171 -13.58 -8.25 16.54
C ALA A 171 -12.16 -8.69 16.15
N LEU A 172 -11.20 -7.77 16.15
CA LEU A 172 -9.78 -8.06 15.91
C LEU A 172 -9.20 -8.98 17.00
N ALA A 173 -9.50 -8.74 18.28
CA ALA A 173 -9.06 -9.58 19.38
C ALA A 173 -9.54 -11.02 19.22
N ARG A 174 -10.84 -11.24 18.92
CA ARG A 174 -11.38 -12.59 18.69
C ARG A 174 -10.74 -13.28 17.48
N ALA A 175 -10.46 -12.55 16.41
CA ALA A 175 -9.78 -13.13 15.25
C ALA A 175 -8.32 -13.51 15.56
N SER A 176 -7.62 -12.72 16.37
CA SER A 176 -6.24 -12.99 16.77
C SER A 176 -6.11 -14.19 17.72
N GLU A 177 -7.13 -14.48 18.53
CA GLU A 177 -7.16 -15.70 19.39
C GLU A 177 -7.12 -17.00 18.59
N GLN A 178 -7.57 -16.97 17.33
CA GLN A 178 -7.55 -18.11 16.41
C GLN A 178 -6.24 -18.25 15.63
N THR A 179 -5.30 -17.32 15.86
CA THR A 179 -4.03 -17.23 15.14
C THR A 179 -2.86 -17.58 16.07
N SER A 180 -1.69 -17.95 15.54
CA SER A 180 -0.51 -18.32 16.32
C SER A 180 -0.02 -17.16 17.22
N GLU A 181 0.63 -17.50 18.33
CA GLU A 181 1.09 -16.55 19.36
C GLU A 181 2.06 -15.48 18.80
N GLU A 182 2.91 -15.86 17.82
CA GLU A 182 3.83 -14.95 17.13
C GLU A 182 3.11 -13.87 16.31
N THR A 183 1.99 -14.23 15.67
CA THR A 183 1.19 -13.29 14.87
C THR A 183 0.31 -12.41 15.76
N ARG A 184 0.00 -12.86 16.99
CA ARG A 184 -0.80 -12.09 17.97
C ARG A 184 -0.08 -10.85 18.50
N LEU A 185 1.23 -10.90 18.67
CA LEU A 185 2.05 -9.78 19.16
C LEU A 185 2.29 -8.68 18.11
N GLU A 186 2.10 -9.00 16.82
CA GLU A 186 2.28 -8.07 15.72
C GLU A 186 0.98 -7.42 15.22
N GLY A 187 -0.17 -7.92 15.67
CA GLY A 187 -1.48 -7.62 15.09
C GLY A 187 -2.15 -6.35 15.65
N PHE A 188 -1.57 -5.18 15.51
CA PHE A 188 -2.28 -3.93 15.73
C PHE A 188 -2.64 -3.25 14.40
N VAL A 189 -3.64 -2.38 14.45
CA VAL A 189 -4.16 -1.65 13.29
C VAL A 189 -4.19 -0.16 13.64
N THR A 190 -3.48 0.66 12.88
CA THR A 190 -3.70 2.10 12.93
C THR A 190 -4.99 2.42 12.16
N ALA A 191 -5.83 3.28 12.70
CA ALA A 191 -7.09 3.62 12.06
C ALA A 191 -7.49 5.06 12.33
N LEU A 192 -8.13 5.69 11.35
CA LEU A 192 -8.85 6.94 11.51
C LEU A 192 -10.33 6.71 11.14
N ILE A 193 -11.22 7.01 12.06
CA ILE A 193 -12.65 6.91 11.85
C ILE A 193 -13.22 8.32 11.74
N CYS A 194 -13.93 8.59 10.65
CA CYS A 194 -14.57 9.87 10.43
C CYS A 194 -16.08 9.70 10.32
N GLU A 195 -16.83 10.66 10.83
CA GLU A 195 -18.27 10.80 10.65
C GLU A 195 -18.59 12.19 10.12
N VAL A 196 -19.38 12.24 9.05
CA VAL A 196 -19.99 13.46 8.52
C VAL A 196 -21.48 13.38 8.80
N PRO A 197 -21.98 14.04 9.89
CA PRO A 197 -23.39 14.00 10.26
C PRO A 197 -24.26 14.77 9.26
N PRO A 198 -25.59 14.50 9.23
CA PRO A 198 -26.51 15.20 8.30
C PRO A 198 -26.51 16.73 8.44
N GLY A 199 -26.22 17.24 9.65
CA GLY A 199 -26.17 18.68 9.95
C GLY A 199 -24.91 19.40 9.45
N GLY A 200 -23.93 18.68 8.92
CA GLY A 200 -22.65 19.21 8.48
C GLY A 200 -21.59 19.20 9.60
N GLY A 201 -20.39 19.68 9.28
CA GLY A 201 -19.22 19.43 10.09
C GLY A 201 -18.70 18.00 9.91
N MET A 202 -17.69 17.61 10.66
CA MET A 202 -17.18 16.24 10.73
C MET A 202 -16.62 15.96 12.12
N ARG A 203 -16.67 14.68 12.53
CA ARG A 203 -16.05 14.18 13.74
C ARG A 203 -14.97 13.19 13.38
N LEU A 204 -13.80 13.32 13.98
CA LEU A 204 -12.64 12.45 13.74
C LEU A 204 -12.27 11.73 15.02
N LEU A 205 -12.10 10.42 14.97
CA LEU A 205 -11.53 9.60 16.05
C LEU A 205 -10.23 8.99 15.57
N ASP A 206 -9.14 9.43 16.19
CA ASP A 206 -7.81 8.89 15.93
C ASP A 206 -7.56 7.60 16.72
N CYS A 207 -7.05 6.60 16.04
CA CYS A 207 -6.56 5.33 16.60
C CYS A 207 -5.11 5.09 16.12
N GLY A 208 -4.23 6.07 16.31
CA GLY A 208 -2.81 5.98 15.98
C GLY A 208 -2.49 6.06 14.48
N HIS A 209 -3.36 6.68 13.68
CA HIS A 209 -3.19 6.79 12.23
C HIS A 209 -2.62 8.17 11.83
N PRO A 210 -1.95 8.30 10.67
CA PRO A 210 -1.56 9.61 10.16
C PRO A 210 -2.71 10.61 10.13
N ALA A 211 -2.43 11.86 10.54
CA ALA A 211 -3.43 12.92 10.55
C ALA A 211 -4.00 13.16 9.15
N PRO A 212 -5.32 13.33 8.98
CA PRO A 212 -5.91 13.66 7.70
C PRO A 212 -5.67 15.13 7.36
N TYR A 213 -5.88 15.48 6.10
CA TYR A 213 -5.72 16.85 5.63
C TYR A 213 -7.06 17.43 5.18
N LEU A 214 -7.27 18.70 5.46
CA LEU A 214 -8.39 19.47 4.92
C LEU A 214 -7.86 20.42 3.84
N CYS A 215 -8.36 20.23 2.62
CA CYS A 215 -8.16 21.16 1.52
C CYS A 215 -9.35 22.11 1.44
N HIS A 216 -9.11 23.43 1.57
CA HIS A 216 -10.13 24.44 1.42
C HIS A 216 -9.53 25.72 0.82
N GLY A 217 -10.20 26.28 -0.23
CA GLY A 217 -9.70 27.49 -0.88
C GLY A 217 -8.31 27.38 -1.53
N GLY A 218 -7.86 26.15 -1.84
CA GLY A 218 -6.53 25.88 -2.38
C GLY A 218 -5.44 25.65 -1.34
N GLU A 219 -5.77 25.79 -0.06
CA GLU A 219 -4.85 25.51 1.06
C GLU A 219 -5.08 24.10 1.60
N LEU A 220 -4.01 23.35 1.80
CA LEU A 220 -4.00 22.04 2.46
C LEU A 220 -3.43 22.18 3.87
N ARG A 221 -4.17 21.73 4.87
CA ARG A 221 -3.72 21.76 6.26
C ARG A 221 -3.97 20.42 6.97
N PRO A 222 -3.08 19.93 7.83
CA PRO A 222 -3.31 18.76 8.64
C PRO A 222 -4.37 19.03 9.70
N LEU A 223 -5.14 18.02 10.07
CA LEU A 223 -6.10 18.05 11.17
C LEU A 223 -5.56 17.19 12.31
N GLU A 224 -4.63 17.74 13.07
CA GLU A 224 -3.98 17.05 14.17
C GLU A 224 -4.92 16.98 15.39
N ALA A 225 -5.16 15.76 15.88
CA ALA A 225 -5.89 15.58 17.13
C ALA A 225 -5.03 16.03 18.31
N PRO A 226 -5.62 16.67 19.35
CA PRO A 226 -4.87 17.11 20.53
C PRO A 226 -4.29 15.95 21.33
N ASP A 227 -4.98 14.80 21.32
CA ASP A 227 -4.56 13.58 21.99
C ASP A 227 -4.46 12.44 20.94
N ALA A 228 -3.32 11.81 20.86
CA ALA A 228 -3.11 10.65 19.99
C ALA A 228 -3.78 9.40 20.58
N GLY A 229 -4.58 8.70 19.75
CA GLY A 229 -5.17 7.42 20.12
C GLY A 229 -4.19 6.27 20.00
N LEU A 230 -4.40 5.21 20.78
CA LEU A 230 -3.69 3.95 20.55
C LEU A 230 -4.28 3.21 19.34
N PRO A 231 -3.45 2.51 18.55
CA PRO A 231 -3.92 1.60 17.53
C PRO A 231 -4.91 0.58 18.06
N LEU A 232 -5.84 0.15 17.22
CA LEU A 232 -6.73 -0.97 17.50
C LEU A 232 -5.92 -2.26 17.71
N GLY A 233 -6.31 -3.09 18.68
CA GLY A 233 -5.55 -4.25 19.11
C GLY A 233 -4.63 -3.97 20.32
N MET A 234 -4.50 -2.71 20.73
CA MET A 234 -3.69 -2.28 21.88
C MET A 234 -4.50 -1.89 23.12
N GLY A 235 -5.81 -2.05 23.11
CA GLY A 235 -6.70 -1.70 24.24
C GLY A 235 -6.36 -2.41 25.55
N GLY A 236 -5.69 -3.56 25.49
CA GLY A 236 -5.17 -4.27 26.68
C GLY A 236 -4.14 -3.49 27.51
N LEU A 237 -3.59 -2.39 26.99
CA LEU A 237 -2.66 -1.50 27.72
C LEU A 237 -3.35 -0.61 28.76
N GLY A 238 -4.69 -0.61 28.81
CA GLY A 238 -5.46 0.15 29.80
C GLY A 238 -5.46 1.68 29.61
N VAL A 239 -5.04 2.13 28.44
CA VAL A 239 -5.12 3.57 28.07
C VAL A 239 -6.53 3.86 27.54
N ALA A 240 -7.17 4.89 28.06
CA ALA A 240 -8.49 5.31 27.59
C ALA A 240 -8.42 5.81 26.15
N ARG A 241 -9.43 5.45 25.34
CA ARG A 241 -9.55 5.99 23.98
C ARG A 241 -9.86 7.49 24.04
N PRO A 242 -9.20 8.33 23.22
CA PRO A 242 -9.49 9.75 23.16
C PRO A 242 -10.93 10.00 22.70
N ALA A 243 -11.47 11.16 23.06
CA ALA A 243 -12.75 11.61 22.53
C ALA A 243 -12.63 11.99 21.04
N PRO A 244 -13.68 11.80 20.25
CA PRO A 244 -13.71 12.32 18.89
C PRO A 244 -13.57 13.85 18.88
N VAL A 245 -12.86 14.38 17.89
CA VAL A 245 -12.66 15.82 17.72
C VAL A 245 -13.59 16.34 16.62
N ASP A 246 -14.33 17.39 16.94
CA ASP A 246 -15.21 18.06 15.97
C ASP A 246 -14.41 19.05 15.12
N TRP A 247 -14.62 18.98 13.81
CA TRP A 247 -14.00 19.87 12.83
C TRP A 247 -15.04 20.50 11.91
N PRO A 248 -14.86 21.77 11.52
CA PRO A 248 -15.65 22.35 10.46
C PRO A 248 -15.35 21.64 9.13
N PHE A 249 -16.42 21.40 8.37
CA PHE A 249 -16.31 20.84 7.01
C PHE A 249 -17.14 21.70 6.06
N PRO A 250 -16.64 22.86 5.61
CA PRO A 250 -17.37 23.78 4.75
C PRO A 250 -17.69 23.17 3.39
N VAL A 251 -18.69 23.68 2.72
CA VAL A 251 -18.96 23.37 1.30
C VAL A 251 -17.78 23.80 0.45
N GLY A 252 -17.37 22.98 -0.50
CA GLY A 252 -16.19 23.21 -1.33
C GLY A 252 -14.88 22.73 -0.67
N SER A 253 -14.94 22.16 0.55
CA SER A 253 -13.75 21.53 1.17
C SER A 253 -13.62 20.08 0.80
N THR A 254 -12.40 19.59 0.73
CA THR A 254 -12.04 18.18 0.56
C THR A 254 -11.26 17.67 1.76
N LEU A 255 -11.78 16.64 2.43
CA LEU A 255 -11.05 15.85 3.41
C LEU A 255 -10.23 14.79 2.68
N LEU A 256 -8.92 14.79 2.91
CA LEU A 256 -7.96 13.85 2.34
C LEU A 256 -7.41 12.97 3.45
N LEU A 257 -7.61 11.67 3.37
CA LEU A 257 -7.10 10.66 4.28
C LEU A 257 -6.08 9.80 3.53
N VAL A 258 -4.96 9.51 4.19
CA VAL A 258 -3.85 8.78 3.58
C VAL A 258 -3.26 7.80 4.59
N THR A 259 -2.72 6.67 4.10
CA THR A 259 -1.88 5.78 4.91
C THR A 259 -0.42 6.25 4.88
N ASP A 260 0.41 5.65 5.71
CA ASP A 260 1.84 5.98 5.85
C ASP A 260 2.64 5.79 4.56
N GLY A 261 2.20 4.92 3.65
CA GLY A 261 2.78 4.81 2.31
C GLY A 261 2.79 6.11 1.49
N VAL A 262 2.01 7.13 1.91
CA VAL A 262 2.13 8.50 1.39
C VAL A 262 3.16 9.30 2.18
N THR A 263 2.98 9.40 3.50
CA THR A 263 3.77 10.29 4.36
C THR A 263 5.16 9.75 4.67
N GLU A 264 5.37 8.44 4.58
CA GLU A 264 6.67 7.80 4.73
C GLU A 264 7.39 7.52 3.40
N ALA A 265 6.80 7.94 2.26
CA ALA A 265 7.50 7.90 0.98
C ALA A 265 8.80 8.72 1.07
N ARG A 266 9.93 8.12 0.66
CA ARG A 266 11.25 8.74 0.79
C ARG A 266 11.84 9.10 -0.56
N ASP A 267 12.49 10.25 -0.60
CA ASP A 267 13.32 10.63 -1.73
C ASP A 267 14.68 9.89 -1.70
N ARG A 268 15.55 10.18 -2.67
CA ARG A 268 16.90 9.59 -2.73
C ARG A 268 17.82 10.01 -1.57
N ALA A 269 17.50 11.11 -0.88
CA ALA A 269 18.22 11.58 0.30
C ALA A 269 17.65 11.01 1.60
N GLY A 270 16.51 10.29 1.56
CA GLY A 270 15.82 9.71 2.69
C GLY A 270 14.82 10.67 3.37
N ALA A 271 14.54 11.83 2.78
CA ALA A 271 13.54 12.77 3.30
C ALA A 271 12.12 12.22 3.05
N PHE A 272 11.23 12.41 4.03
CA PHE A 272 9.83 12.02 3.93
C PHE A 272 9.04 12.99 3.04
N PHE A 273 8.01 12.47 2.37
CA PHE A 273 7.07 13.27 1.60
C PHE A 273 6.15 14.08 2.54
N ASP A 274 6.10 15.39 2.33
CA ASP A 274 5.17 16.28 3.03
C ASP A 274 4.04 16.71 2.10
N PRO A 275 2.80 16.17 2.26
CA PRO A 275 1.67 16.55 1.40
C PRO A 275 1.37 18.05 1.42
N VAL A 276 1.62 18.75 2.53
CA VAL A 276 1.35 20.20 2.63
C VAL A 276 2.31 20.98 1.77
N ALA A 277 3.61 20.67 1.84
CA ALA A 277 4.63 21.34 1.07
C ALA A 277 4.52 21.04 -0.44
N GLU A 278 4.32 19.76 -0.78
CA GLU A 278 4.37 19.30 -2.18
C GLU A 278 3.09 19.59 -2.97
N LEU A 279 1.94 19.78 -2.29
CA LEU A 279 0.68 20.17 -2.95
C LEU A 279 0.38 21.67 -2.82
N ALA A 280 1.26 22.44 -2.21
CA ALA A 280 1.07 23.89 -2.04
C ALA A 280 0.90 24.61 -3.39
N GLY A 281 -0.18 25.39 -3.51
CA GLY A 281 -0.45 26.19 -4.72
C GLY A 281 -0.91 25.40 -5.94
N LEU A 282 -1.15 24.09 -5.82
CA LEU A 282 -1.62 23.25 -6.92
C LEU A 282 -3.14 23.13 -7.02
N GLY A 283 -3.91 23.68 -6.05
CA GLY A 283 -5.38 23.73 -6.03
C GLY A 283 -5.93 25.08 -6.53
N PRO A 284 -7.24 25.30 -6.50
CA PRO A 284 -8.25 24.43 -5.87
C PRO A 284 -8.60 23.17 -6.68
N PHE A 285 -9.12 22.13 -6.00
CA PHE A 285 -9.57 20.89 -6.63
C PHE A 285 -11.09 20.78 -6.57
N GLU A 286 -11.72 20.61 -7.70
CA GLU A 286 -13.18 20.50 -7.81
C GLU A 286 -13.67 19.05 -7.65
N ASP A 287 -12.85 18.08 -8.06
CA ASP A 287 -13.13 16.65 -7.97
C ASP A 287 -12.10 15.97 -7.04
N PRO A 288 -12.55 15.18 -6.04
CA PRO A 288 -11.63 14.44 -5.18
C PRO A 288 -10.70 13.49 -5.95
N ARG A 289 -11.10 13.06 -7.16
CA ARG A 289 -10.25 12.24 -8.05
C ARG A 289 -9.04 13.01 -8.58
N GLU A 290 -9.19 14.30 -8.85
CA GLU A 290 -8.09 15.16 -9.30
C GLU A 290 -7.03 15.33 -8.21
N LEU A 291 -7.47 15.57 -6.97
CA LEU A 291 -6.57 15.66 -5.81
C LEU A 291 -5.80 14.36 -5.61
N ILE A 292 -6.50 13.20 -5.63
CA ILE A 292 -5.84 11.89 -5.50
C ILE A 292 -4.85 11.65 -6.65
N ALA A 293 -5.23 11.95 -7.89
CA ALA A 293 -4.37 11.74 -9.05
C ALA A 293 -3.11 12.61 -8.99
N LEU A 294 -3.24 13.85 -8.51
CA LEU A 294 -2.10 14.73 -8.29
C LEU A 294 -1.21 14.21 -7.16
N LEU A 295 -1.77 13.93 -5.98
CA LEU A 295 -1.02 13.40 -4.83
C LEU A 295 -0.18 12.18 -5.22
N VAL A 296 -0.81 11.21 -5.86
CA VAL A 296 -0.13 9.98 -6.29
C VAL A 296 1.03 10.28 -7.24
N ARG A 297 0.84 11.18 -8.19
CA ARG A 297 1.89 11.59 -9.13
C ARG A 297 3.05 12.29 -8.43
N GLU A 298 2.76 13.15 -7.43
CA GLU A 298 3.81 13.83 -6.67
C GLU A 298 4.59 12.84 -5.78
N VAL A 299 3.91 11.89 -5.11
CA VAL A 299 4.57 10.82 -4.35
C VAL A 299 5.45 9.94 -5.25
N GLU A 300 4.98 9.56 -6.44
CA GLU A 300 5.76 8.79 -7.42
C GLU A 300 6.99 9.58 -7.92
N ARG A 301 6.86 10.89 -8.12
CA ARG A 301 7.97 11.77 -8.51
C ARG A 301 8.99 11.90 -7.39
N TRP A 302 8.53 12.06 -6.14
CA TRP A 302 9.36 12.17 -4.94
C TRP A 302 10.23 10.93 -4.73
N GLY A 303 9.63 9.76 -4.72
CA GLY A 303 10.34 8.50 -4.48
C GLY A 303 11.35 8.13 -5.57
N GLY A 304 11.13 8.53 -6.81
CA GLY A 304 12.04 8.31 -7.94
C GLY A 304 12.36 6.84 -8.25
N GLY A 305 11.56 5.90 -7.72
CA GLY A 305 11.76 4.46 -7.85
C GLY A 305 10.53 3.63 -7.46
N PRO A 306 10.67 2.29 -7.41
CA PRO A 306 9.63 1.41 -6.92
C PRO A 306 9.27 1.74 -5.48
N ARG A 307 7.98 1.73 -5.13
CA ARG A 307 7.53 1.95 -3.76
C ARG A 307 7.78 0.73 -2.89
N ASP A 308 8.19 1.01 -1.66
CA ASP A 308 8.50 -0.02 -0.66
C ASP A 308 7.28 -0.40 0.18
N ASP A 309 6.23 0.44 0.22
CA ASP A 309 5.00 0.16 0.94
C ASP A 309 3.74 0.41 0.11
N ASP A 310 2.62 -0.13 0.61
CA ASP A 310 1.31 0.09 0.05
C ASP A 310 0.86 1.53 0.30
N MET A 311 -0.09 2.00 -0.47
CA MET A 311 -0.65 3.33 -0.33
C MET A 311 -2.16 3.28 -0.54
N ALA A 312 -2.91 3.65 0.48
CA ALA A 312 -4.32 3.92 0.37
C ALA A 312 -4.60 5.42 0.53
N VAL A 313 -5.46 5.93 -0.34
CA VAL A 313 -5.90 7.32 -0.32
C VAL A 313 -7.40 7.36 -0.45
N LEU A 314 -8.06 8.12 0.43
CA LEU A 314 -9.50 8.37 0.39
C LEU A 314 -9.71 9.88 0.45
N ALA A 315 -10.45 10.43 -0.51
CA ALA A 315 -10.78 11.85 -0.57
C ALA A 315 -12.29 12.06 -0.66
N ILE A 316 -12.80 13.02 0.12
CA ILE A 316 -14.22 13.31 0.18
C ILE A 316 -14.41 14.82 0.10
N THR A 317 -15.11 15.25 -0.95
CA THR A 317 -15.44 16.67 -1.16
C THR A 317 -16.88 16.95 -0.76
N ARG A 318 -17.11 17.95 0.08
CA ARG A 318 -18.44 18.45 0.39
C ARG A 318 -18.90 19.40 -0.70
N THR A 319 -19.91 18.98 -1.47
CA THR A 319 -20.57 19.80 -2.49
C THR A 319 -21.81 20.52 -1.91
N ASP A 320 -22.39 21.44 -2.66
CA ASP A 320 -23.70 22.00 -2.32
C ASP A 320 -24.81 20.93 -2.44
N GLN A 321 -26.03 21.28 -2.04
CA GLN A 321 -27.17 20.35 -2.09
C GLN A 321 -27.55 19.94 -3.52
N ASP A 322 -27.19 20.75 -4.52
CA ASP A 322 -27.42 20.49 -5.95
C ASP A 322 -26.26 19.70 -6.59
N GLY A 323 -25.23 19.33 -5.79
CA GLY A 323 -24.05 18.60 -6.28
C GLY A 323 -23.06 19.48 -7.05
N ARG A 324 -23.18 20.80 -6.95
CA ARG A 324 -22.24 21.75 -7.56
C ARG A 324 -21.11 22.07 -6.57
N HIS A 325 -19.92 22.17 -7.10
CA HIS A 325 -18.79 22.69 -6.37
C HIS A 325 -18.90 24.21 -6.26
N VAL A 326 -18.97 24.74 -5.06
CA VAL A 326 -18.90 26.19 -4.84
C VAL A 326 -17.44 26.57 -4.63
N VAL A 327 -16.84 27.17 -5.65
CA VAL A 327 -15.53 27.82 -5.49
C VAL A 327 -15.71 29.01 -4.53
N PRO A 328 -15.01 29.08 -3.40
CA PRO A 328 -15.03 30.27 -2.56
C PRO A 328 -14.51 31.46 -3.39
N THR A 329 -15.39 32.40 -3.73
CA THR A 329 -14.94 33.70 -4.23
C THR A 329 -14.17 34.36 -3.09
N GLY A 330 -12.86 34.53 -3.26
CA GLY A 330 -12.02 35.25 -2.31
C GLY A 330 -12.64 36.61 -1.96
N PRO A 331 -12.29 37.19 -0.81
CA PRO A 331 -12.80 38.50 -0.43
C PRO A 331 -12.45 39.51 -1.53
N ALA A 332 -13.48 40.18 -2.05
CA ALA A 332 -13.31 41.33 -2.94
C ALA A 332 -12.44 42.37 -2.20
N ALA A 333 -11.34 42.78 -2.83
CA ALA A 333 -10.38 43.72 -2.35
C ALA A 333 -10.98 45.07 -2.00
#